data_b1a235a9c4c07ec0e2f325c8f549d2af
#
_entry.id   b1a235a9c4c07ec0e2f325c8f549d2af
#
_cell.length_a   1.000
_cell.length_b   1.000
_cell.length_c   1.000
_cell.angle_alpha   90.00
_cell.angle_beta   90.00
_cell.angle_gamma   90.00
#
_symmetry.space_group_name_H-M   'P 1'
#
loop_
_entity.id
_entity.type
_entity.pdbx_description
1 polymer ?
#
loop_
_entity_poly.entity_id
_entity_poly.type
_entity_poly.pdbx_seq_one_letter_code
_entity_poly.pdbx_strand_id
1 'polypeptide(L)'
;MKSLFTTAEEACLAVGIDFDGIYPAPGKNHRLDITGDPRGKGDANIYTFPDGSGGCVTNFKTRSQGIWRDAHIPTDQITMNSKVCVPEHDPRLKKLWEKAQPVKSHPYCERKCIKPTKRIRQVFCEEIQVIFRWAPWDLTEPLLCIPLVIGKHMVSMQFIDVNGNKRFIKGHKTTGAYWYARMICSDKPLGIAEGVATAISVETVNHFPVVAAMSCGNLLS
;
A
#
# COMPACT_ATOMS: atom_id res chain seq x y z
N MET A 1 3.51 -4.10 23.42
CA MET A 1 4.84 -4.72 23.25
C MET A 1 4.71 -5.79 22.18
N LYS A 2 5.57 -5.81 21.19
CA LYS A 2 5.61 -6.91 20.21
C LYS A 2 6.49 -8.00 20.81
N SER A 3 5.92 -9.16 21.12
CA SER A 3 6.67 -10.30 21.64
C SER A 3 7.33 -11.03 20.48
N LEU A 4 8.59 -11.39 20.64
CA LEU A 4 9.37 -12.15 19.67
C LEU A 4 9.35 -13.64 20.07
N PHE A 5 9.02 -14.50 19.14
CA PHE A 5 8.91 -15.95 19.29
C PHE A 5 9.88 -16.67 18.36
N THR A 6 10.19 -17.92 18.67
CA THR A 6 11.08 -18.75 17.86
C THR A 6 10.33 -19.46 16.72
N THR A 7 9.03 -19.70 16.87
CA THR A 7 8.20 -20.37 15.87
C THR A 7 6.91 -19.60 15.60
N ALA A 8 6.31 -19.85 14.44
CA ALA A 8 4.99 -19.29 14.08
C ALA A 8 3.90 -19.85 15.01
N GLU A 9 4.01 -21.11 15.41
CA GLU A 9 3.05 -21.77 16.29
C GLU A 9 3.01 -21.09 17.67
N GLU A 10 4.17 -20.83 18.28
CA GLU A 10 4.27 -20.07 19.52
C GLU A 10 3.69 -18.67 19.39
N ALA A 11 3.97 -17.99 18.29
CA ALA A 11 3.43 -16.66 18.02
C ALA A 11 1.91 -16.68 17.86
N CYS A 12 1.35 -17.68 17.17
CA CYS A 12 -0.10 -17.86 17.01
C CYS A 12 -0.77 -18.12 18.36
N LEU A 13 -0.23 -19.07 19.13
CA LEU A 13 -0.75 -19.43 20.46
C LEU A 13 -0.80 -18.22 21.38
N ALA A 14 0.28 -17.43 21.41
CA ALA A 14 0.41 -16.25 22.28
C ALA A 14 -0.61 -15.15 21.99
N VAL A 15 -1.16 -15.09 20.77
CA VAL A 15 -2.17 -14.09 20.37
C VAL A 15 -3.56 -14.69 20.14
N GLY A 16 -3.78 -15.96 20.54
CA GLY A 16 -5.06 -16.63 20.47
C GLY A 16 -5.52 -16.95 19.05
N ILE A 17 -4.62 -17.45 18.22
CA ILE A 17 -4.87 -17.87 16.84
C ILE A 17 -4.68 -19.38 16.71
N ASP A 18 -5.60 -20.04 16.03
CA ASP A 18 -5.48 -21.46 15.68
C ASP A 18 -4.55 -21.61 14.48
N PHE A 19 -3.35 -22.13 14.69
CA PHE A 19 -2.40 -22.38 13.63
C PHE A 19 -2.72 -23.70 12.92
N ASP A 20 -2.98 -23.63 11.62
CA ASP A 20 -3.36 -24.79 10.79
C ASP A 20 -2.15 -25.52 10.18
N GLY A 21 -0.93 -25.14 10.54
CA GLY A 21 0.32 -25.73 10.02
C GLY A 21 0.74 -25.20 8.65
N ILE A 22 -0.01 -24.26 8.08
CA ILE A 22 0.30 -23.71 6.76
C ILE A 22 1.16 -22.45 6.88
N TYR A 23 2.40 -22.53 6.40
CA TYR A 23 3.28 -21.38 6.23
C TYR A 23 3.06 -20.77 4.85
N PRO A 24 2.63 -19.50 4.74
CA PRO A 24 2.52 -18.88 3.44
C PRO A 24 3.90 -18.71 2.80
N ALA A 25 3.96 -18.73 1.49
CA ALA A 25 5.20 -18.46 0.75
C ALA A 25 5.76 -17.07 1.15
N PRO A 26 7.10 -16.84 1.06
CA PRO A 26 7.71 -15.57 1.39
C PRO A 26 7.01 -14.37 0.73
N GLY A 27 6.72 -13.35 1.52
CA GLY A 27 5.97 -12.17 1.08
C GLY A 27 4.46 -12.38 0.90
N LYS A 28 3.92 -13.50 1.35
CA LYS A 28 2.49 -13.82 1.25
C LYS A 28 1.81 -13.89 2.61
N ASN A 29 0.49 -13.74 2.56
CA ASN A 29 -0.42 -13.87 3.69
C ASN A 29 -1.23 -15.16 3.59
N HIS A 30 -1.60 -15.71 4.74
CA HIS A 30 -2.59 -16.78 4.87
C HIS A 30 -3.57 -16.42 5.99
N ARG A 31 -4.86 -16.63 5.75
CA ARG A 31 -5.90 -16.36 6.75
C ARG A 31 -6.04 -17.51 7.71
N LEU A 32 -6.17 -17.18 8.98
CA LEU A 32 -6.35 -18.13 10.09
C LEU A 32 -7.58 -17.77 10.87
N ASP A 33 -8.09 -18.74 11.63
CA ASP A 33 -9.17 -18.54 12.57
C ASP A 33 -8.64 -18.20 13.97
N ILE A 34 -9.48 -17.56 14.78
CA ILE A 34 -9.18 -17.25 16.17
C ILE A 34 -9.64 -18.40 17.05
N THR A 35 -8.83 -18.76 18.03
CA THR A 35 -9.14 -19.84 18.99
C THR A 35 -10.48 -19.57 19.69
N GLY A 36 -11.37 -20.57 19.60
CA GLY A 36 -12.71 -20.50 20.19
C GLY A 36 -13.79 -19.82 19.33
N ASP A 37 -13.44 -19.33 18.16
CA ASP A 37 -14.41 -18.80 17.20
C ASP A 37 -14.96 -19.88 16.24
N PRO A 38 -16.14 -19.66 15.64
CA PRO A 38 -16.60 -20.51 14.54
C PRO A 38 -15.59 -20.51 13.39
N ARG A 39 -15.24 -21.70 12.91
CA ARG A 39 -14.28 -21.89 11.82
C ARG A 39 -14.70 -21.16 10.53
N GLY A 40 -13.70 -20.74 9.75
CA GLY A 40 -13.88 -20.16 8.42
C GLY A 40 -14.13 -18.65 8.41
N LYS A 41 -14.02 -17.95 9.54
CA LYS A 41 -14.15 -16.48 9.57
C LYS A 41 -12.91 -15.76 9.05
N GLY A 42 -11.71 -16.33 9.25
CA GLY A 42 -10.47 -15.73 8.81
C GLY A 42 -10.17 -14.39 9.49
N ASP A 43 -10.54 -14.24 10.78
CA ASP A 43 -10.35 -13.01 11.56
C ASP A 43 -8.91 -12.86 12.10
N ALA A 44 -7.99 -13.70 11.62
CA ALA A 44 -6.58 -13.62 11.90
C ALA A 44 -5.75 -13.78 10.61
N ASN A 45 -4.45 -13.53 10.72
CA ASN A 45 -3.54 -13.57 9.58
C ASN A 45 -2.15 -14.00 10.03
N ILE A 46 -1.50 -14.84 9.23
CA ILE A 46 -0.07 -15.10 9.27
C ILE A 46 0.58 -14.56 8.00
N TYR A 47 1.72 -13.91 8.14
CA TYR A 47 2.52 -13.36 7.06
C TYR A 47 3.96 -13.83 7.19
N THR A 48 4.53 -14.39 6.14
CA THR A 48 5.95 -14.74 6.06
C THR A 48 6.75 -13.60 5.44
N PHE A 49 7.86 -13.21 6.07
CA PHE A 49 8.73 -12.16 5.54
C PHE A 49 9.30 -12.55 4.17
N PRO A 50 9.59 -11.56 3.29
CA PRO A 50 10.07 -11.85 1.93
C PRO A 50 11.38 -12.63 1.87
N ASP A 51 12.22 -12.51 2.89
CA ASP A 51 13.49 -13.22 3.05
C ASP A 51 13.35 -14.62 3.65
N GLY A 52 12.12 -15.00 4.05
CA GLY A 52 11.84 -16.28 4.69
C GLY A 52 12.35 -16.41 6.13
N SER A 53 12.96 -15.38 6.70
CA SER A 53 13.61 -15.42 8.04
C SER A 53 12.64 -15.52 9.22
N GLY A 54 11.33 -15.49 8.94
CA GLY A 54 10.28 -15.49 9.97
C GLY A 54 9.02 -14.84 9.43
N GLY A 55 8.24 -14.23 10.33
CA GLY A 55 7.01 -13.59 9.95
C GLY A 55 6.29 -12.90 11.10
N CYS A 56 5.05 -12.53 10.85
CA CYS A 56 4.18 -12.00 11.90
C CYS A 56 2.78 -12.61 11.82
N VAL A 57 2.14 -12.72 12.97
CA VAL A 57 0.74 -13.09 13.11
C VAL A 57 -0.04 -11.94 13.68
N THR A 58 -1.28 -11.77 13.24
CA THR A 58 -2.16 -10.69 13.69
C THR A 58 -3.55 -11.23 13.98
N ASN A 59 -4.02 -11.02 15.19
CA ASN A 59 -5.40 -11.25 15.58
C ASN A 59 -6.17 -9.93 15.41
N PHE A 60 -7.09 -9.86 14.44
CA PHE A 60 -7.81 -8.62 14.12
C PHE A 60 -8.87 -8.24 15.15
N LYS A 61 -9.37 -9.19 15.94
CA LYS A 61 -10.34 -8.89 17.02
C LYS A 61 -9.69 -8.23 18.22
N THR A 62 -8.59 -8.81 18.70
CA THR A 62 -7.87 -8.30 19.87
C THR A 62 -6.83 -7.24 19.51
N ARG A 63 -6.51 -7.09 18.21
CA ARG A 63 -5.42 -6.23 17.68
C ARG A 63 -4.04 -6.63 18.21
N SER A 64 -3.89 -7.85 18.72
CA SER A 64 -2.60 -8.37 19.18
C SER A 64 -1.78 -8.90 18.01
N GLN A 65 -0.45 -8.78 18.14
CA GLN A 65 0.51 -9.23 17.15
C GLN A 65 1.64 -10.02 17.80
N GLY A 66 2.05 -11.11 17.16
CA GLY A 66 3.26 -11.86 17.47
C GLY A 66 4.22 -11.83 16.27
N ILE A 67 5.51 -11.77 16.55
CA ILE A 67 6.56 -11.89 15.54
C ILE A 67 7.35 -13.14 15.84
N TRP A 68 7.60 -13.98 14.85
CA TRP A 68 8.53 -15.11 15.02
C TRP A 68 9.72 -14.94 14.08
N ARG A 69 10.86 -15.48 14.51
CA ARG A 69 12.05 -15.62 13.65
C ARG A 69 12.61 -17.01 13.81
N ASP A 70 12.91 -17.65 12.71
CA ASP A 70 13.60 -18.93 12.72
C ASP A 70 15.03 -18.73 13.24
N ALA A 71 15.34 -19.36 14.36
CA ALA A 71 16.64 -19.25 15.02
C ALA A 71 17.80 -19.86 14.20
N HIS A 72 17.49 -20.60 13.14
CA HIS A 72 18.48 -21.27 12.28
C HIS A 72 18.96 -20.40 11.12
N ILE A 73 18.38 -19.20 10.90
CA ILE A 73 18.84 -18.28 9.86
C ILE A 73 19.72 -17.20 10.50
N PRO A 74 21.05 -17.21 10.31
CA PRO A 74 21.94 -16.19 10.84
C PRO A 74 21.54 -14.80 10.36
N THR A 75 21.49 -13.84 11.29
CA THR A 75 21.09 -12.45 11.02
C THR A 75 21.98 -11.75 9.98
N ASP A 76 23.19 -12.21 9.79
CA ASP A 76 24.22 -11.70 8.86
C ASP A 76 23.99 -12.15 7.41
N GLN A 77 23.12 -13.14 7.18
CA GLN A 77 22.69 -13.54 5.82
C GLN A 77 21.42 -12.81 5.36
N ILE A 78 20.87 -11.93 6.19
CA ILE A 78 19.84 -10.98 5.77
C ILE A 78 20.54 -9.91 4.91
N THR A 79 21.12 -10.33 3.79
CA THR A 79 21.33 -9.39 2.71
C THR A 79 19.95 -8.91 2.34
N MET A 80 19.69 -7.61 2.56
CA MET A 80 18.63 -6.89 1.90
C MET A 80 18.87 -6.92 0.39
N ASN A 81 18.83 -8.13 -0.18
CA ASN A 81 18.63 -8.35 -1.59
C ASN A 81 17.14 -8.10 -1.88
N SER A 82 16.64 -6.93 -1.44
CA SER A 82 15.59 -6.29 -2.19
C SER A 82 16.21 -5.88 -3.53
N LYS A 83 16.43 -6.83 -4.43
CA LYS A 83 16.21 -6.51 -5.84
C LYS A 83 14.80 -5.93 -5.83
N VAL A 84 14.73 -4.60 -5.75
CA VAL A 84 13.52 -3.87 -6.10
C VAL A 84 13.24 -4.36 -7.51
N CYS A 85 12.38 -5.37 -7.63
CA CYS A 85 11.92 -5.84 -8.91
C CYS A 85 11.14 -4.65 -9.43
N VAL A 86 11.84 -3.78 -10.19
CA VAL A 86 11.20 -2.62 -10.81
C VAL A 86 10.09 -3.22 -11.65
N PRO A 87 8.82 -2.97 -11.33
CA PRO A 87 7.73 -3.52 -12.09
C PRO A 87 7.90 -3.10 -13.54
N GLU A 88 7.62 -4.01 -14.45
CA GLU A 88 7.68 -3.78 -15.87
C GLU A 88 7.00 -2.45 -16.21
N HIS A 89 7.72 -1.59 -16.91
CA HIS A 89 7.26 -0.25 -17.25
C HIS A 89 6.12 -0.37 -18.27
N ASP A 90 4.88 -0.19 -17.82
CA ASP A 90 3.73 -0.15 -18.72
C ASP A 90 3.62 1.23 -19.38
N PRO A 91 3.91 1.36 -20.69
CA PRO A 91 3.86 2.66 -21.38
C PRO A 91 2.46 3.26 -21.41
N ARG A 92 1.41 2.46 -21.19
CA ARG A 92 0.02 2.93 -21.13
C ARG A 92 -0.23 3.86 -19.95
N LEU A 93 0.48 3.67 -18.83
CA LEU A 93 0.42 4.55 -17.65
C LEU A 93 0.88 5.97 -18.02
N LYS A 94 2.00 6.08 -18.74
CA LYS A 94 2.50 7.36 -19.24
C LYS A 94 1.52 8.00 -20.22
N LYS A 95 0.98 7.22 -21.15
CA LYS A 95 -0.01 7.68 -22.13
C LYS A 95 -1.27 8.22 -21.46
N LEU A 96 -1.78 7.56 -20.42
CA LEU A 96 -2.94 8.05 -19.66
C LEU A 96 -2.58 9.33 -18.89
N TRP A 97 -1.42 9.37 -18.25
CA TRP A 97 -0.96 10.56 -17.55
C TRP A 97 -0.83 11.77 -18.44
N GLU A 98 -0.33 11.62 -19.66
CA GLU A 98 -0.19 12.71 -20.64
C GLU A 98 -1.55 13.22 -21.12
N LYS A 99 -2.56 12.36 -21.25
CA LYS A 99 -3.93 12.74 -21.63
C LYS A 99 -4.69 13.41 -20.50
N ALA A 100 -4.47 12.99 -19.25
CA ALA A 100 -5.17 13.50 -18.09
C ALA A 100 -4.94 15.01 -17.93
N GLN A 101 -5.99 15.74 -17.56
CA GLN A 101 -5.99 17.21 -17.49
C GLN A 101 -5.52 17.72 -16.11
N PRO A 102 -4.86 18.88 -16.04
CA PRO A 102 -4.57 19.54 -14.76
C PRO A 102 -5.85 19.81 -13.97
N VAL A 103 -5.79 19.59 -12.65
CA VAL A 103 -6.93 19.84 -11.76
C VAL A 103 -6.81 21.24 -11.16
N LYS A 104 -7.84 22.07 -11.34
CA LYS A 104 -7.99 23.35 -10.64
C LYS A 104 -8.81 23.23 -9.37
N SER A 105 -9.90 22.49 -9.43
CA SER A 105 -10.81 22.18 -8.35
C SER A 105 -11.39 20.78 -8.53
N HIS A 106 -11.74 20.11 -7.43
CA HIS A 106 -12.40 18.81 -7.44
C HIS A 106 -13.14 18.60 -6.11
N PRO A 107 -14.39 18.09 -6.09
CA PRO A 107 -15.19 17.96 -4.87
C PRO A 107 -14.49 17.21 -3.74
N TYR A 108 -13.72 16.18 -4.06
CA TYR A 108 -12.90 15.47 -3.08
C TYR A 108 -11.86 16.39 -2.41
N CYS A 109 -11.16 17.21 -3.18
CA CYS A 109 -10.15 18.13 -2.66
C CYS A 109 -10.76 19.22 -1.80
N GLU A 110 -11.91 19.76 -2.20
CA GLU A 110 -12.67 20.76 -1.45
C GLU A 110 -13.10 20.22 -0.10
N ARG A 111 -13.73 19.03 -0.08
CA ARG A 111 -14.16 18.35 1.14
C ARG A 111 -13.01 17.99 2.08
N LYS A 112 -11.81 17.72 1.54
CA LYS A 112 -10.59 17.45 2.30
C LYS A 112 -9.79 18.71 2.64
N CYS A 113 -10.26 19.90 2.23
CA CYS A 113 -9.59 21.19 2.42
C CYS A 113 -8.14 21.18 1.91
N ILE A 114 -7.87 20.51 0.78
CA ILE A 114 -6.55 20.44 0.15
C ILE A 114 -6.56 21.10 -1.23
N LYS A 115 -5.42 21.68 -1.63
CA LYS A 115 -5.23 22.19 -2.98
C LYS A 115 -4.60 21.08 -3.86
N PRO A 116 -5.16 20.80 -5.06
CA PRO A 116 -4.55 19.88 -6.00
C PRO A 116 -3.12 20.32 -6.33
N THR A 117 -2.21 19.37 -6.40
CA THR A 117 -0.81 19.62 -6.80
C THR A 117 -0.63 19.31 -8.28
N LYS A 118 0.51 19.72 -8.87
CA LYS A 118 0.86 19.39 -10.27
C LYS A 118 0.99 17.88 -10.51
N ARG A 119 1.08 17.07 -9.45
CA ARG A 119 1.16 15.60 -9.49
C ARG A 119 -0.19 14.91 -9.27
N ILE A 120 -1.27 15.66 -9.41
CA ILE A 120 -2.65 15.14 -9.46
C ILE A 120 -3.27 15.68 -10.74
N ARG A 121 -3.89 14.81 -11.53
CA ARG A 121 -4.60 15.18 -12.74
C ARG A 121 -6.03 14.65 -12.69
N GLN A 122 -6.84 15.10 -13.61
CA GLN A 122 -8.22 14.66 -13.79
C GLN A 122 -8.37 13.86 -15.06
N VAL A 123 -9.19 12.81 -15.00
CA VAL A 123 -9.45 11.90 -16.13
C VAL A 123 -10.89 11.40 -16.06
N PHE A 124 -11.42 10.93 -17.18
CA PHE A 124 -12.72 10.28 -17.28
C PHE A 124 -12.58 8.79 -17.60
N CYS A 125 -13.60 8.01 -17.24
CA CYS A 125 -13.60 6.54 -17.44
C CYS A 125 -13.39 6.16 -18.91
N GLU A 126 -13.98 6.90 -19.84
CA GLU A 126 -13.80 6.68 -21.29
C GLU A 126 -12.33 6.77 -21.72
N GLU A 127 -11.58 7.73 -21.19
CA GLU A 127 -10.16 7.90 -21.51
C GLU A 127 -9.33 6.72 -20.98
N ILE A 128 -9.68 6.21 -19.78
CA ILE A 128 -9.06 5.02 -19.17
C ILE A 128 -9.40 3.78 -20.01
N GLN A 129 -10.69 3.61 -20.38
CA GLN A 129 -11.18 2.50 -21.17
C GLN A 129 -10.48 2.38 -22.53
N VAL A 130 -10.28 3.50 -23.22
CA VAL A 130 -9.59 3.53 -24.52
C VAL A 130 -8.16 3.00 -24.41
N ILE A 131 -7.46 3.28 -23.30
CA ILE A 131 -6.05 2.92 -23.13
C ILE A 131 -5.87 1.51 -22.54
N PHE A 132 -6.67 1.18 -21.53
CA PHE A 132 -6.51 -0.05 -20.75
C PHE A 132 -7.54 -1.14 -21.05
N ARG A 133 -8.56 -0.85 -21.87
CA ARG A 133 -9.73 -1.73 -22.08
C ARG A 133 -10.45 -2.09 -20.78
N TRP A 134 -10.30 -1.24 -19.80
CA TRP A 134 -10.91 -1.32 -18.46
C TRP A 134 -11.04 0.10 -17.91
N ALA A 135 -12.09 0.36 -17.14
CA ALA A 135 -12.24 1.58 -16.37
C ALA A 135 -13.01 1.28 -15.06
N PRO A 136 -12.86 2.13 -14.03
CA PRO A 136 -13.57 1.98 -12.76
C PRO A 136 -14.98 2.59 -12.85
N TRP A 137 -15.87 1.97 -13.62
CA TRP A 137 -17.23 2.45 -13.88
C TRP A 137 -18.12 2.56 -12.64
N ASP A 138 -17.70 1.98 -11.52
CA ASP A 138 -18.33 2.11 -10.22
C ASP A 138 -18.00 3.41 -9.48
N LEU A 139 -17.13 4.23 -10.04
CA LEU A 139 -16.77 5.55 -9.51
C LEU A 139 -17.57 6.66 -10.21
N THR A 140 -17.87 7.72 -9.46
CA THR A 140 -18.58 8.91 -9.95
C THR A 140 -17.57 9.93 -10.49
N GLU A 141 -17.68 10.27 -11.76
CA GLU A 141 -16.80 11.22 -12.44
C GLU A 141 -17.03 12.69 -12.05
N PRO A 142 -16.06 13.58 -12.26
CA PRO A 142 -14.71 13.32 -12.79
C PRO A 142 -13.82 12.59 -11.77
N LEU A 143 -12.77 11.89 -12.27
CA LEU A 143 -11.86 11.14 -11.43
C LEU A 143 -10.53 11.87 -11.25
N LEU A 144 -10.03 11.98 -10.02
CA LEU A 144 -8.62 12.31 -9.80
C LEU A 144 -7.76 11.13 -10.21
N CYS A 145 -6.72 11.40 -10.97
CA CYS A 145 -5.71 10.45 -11.40
C CYS A 145 -4.40 10.71 -10.65
N ILE A 146 -3.96 9.74 -9.86
CA ILE A 146 -2.82 9.83 -8.95
C ILE A 146 -1.79 8.79 -9.33
N PRO A 147 -0.61 9.20 -9.85
CA PRO A 147 0.43 8.26 -10.26
C PRO A 147 1.14 7.67 -9.06
N LEU A 148 1.34 6.36 -9.04
CA LEU A 148 2.16 5.67 -8.06
C LEU A 148 3.51 5.34 -8.67
N VAL A 149 4.59 5.57 -7.92
CA VAL A 149 5.95 5.36 -8.39
C VAL A 149 6.74 4.41 -7.48
N ILE A 150 7.70 3.71 -8.07
CA ILE A 150 8.80 3.04 -7.37
C ILE A 150 10.08 3.64 -7.95
N GLY A 151 10.85 4.36 -7.12
CA GLY A 151 11.97 5.15 -7.60
C GLY A 151 11.55 6.20 -8.63
N LYS A 152 12.03 6.09 -9.86
CA LYS A 152 11.71 7.02 -10.97
C LYS A 152 10.59 6.49 -11.91
N HIS A 153 10.10 5.28 -11.69
CA HIS A 153 9.19 4.60 -12.60
C HIS A 153 7.75 4.68 -12.09
N MET A 154 6.84 5.12 -12.96
CA MET A 154 5.41 5.03 -12.71
C MET A 154 4.97 3.58 -12.90
N VAL A 155 4.42 2.97 -11.85
CA VAL A 155 4.12 1.54 -11.80
C VAL A 155 2.63 1.25 -11.66
N SER A 156 1.84 2.24 -11.23
CA SER A 156 0.40 2.12 -11.06
C SER A 156 -0.26 3.49 -11.04
N MET A 157 -1.59 3.51 -10.95
CA MET A 157 -2.39 4.70 -10.70
C MET A 157 -3.52 4.41 -9.73
N GLN A 158 -3.89 5.40 -8.91
CA GLN A 158 -5.12 5.39 -8.14
C GLN A 158 -6.08 6.42 -8.70
N PHE A 159 -7.34 6.03 -8.81
CA PHE A 159 -8.44 6.91 -9.17
C PHE A 159 -9.27 7.22 -7.93
N ILE A 160 -9.65 8.49 -7.74
CA ILE A 160 -10.50 8.94 -6.64
C ILE A 160 -11.67 9.72 -7.23
N ASP A 161 -12.88 9.31 -6.90
CA ASP A 161 -14.11 9.93 -7.38
C ASP A 161 -14.51 11.18 -6.56
N VAL A 162 -15.57 11.85 -7.01
CA VAL A 162 -16.13 13.02 -6.32
C VAL A 162 -16.60 12.70 -4.89
N ASN A 163 -16.95 11.46 -4.59
CA ASN A 163 -17.41 11.00 -3.27
C ASN A 163 -16.25 10.56 -2.36
N GLY A 164 -15.05 10.34 -2.92
CA GLY A 164 -13.86 9.88 -2.22
C GLY A 164 -13.66 8.37 -2.26
N ASN A 165 -14.46 7.65 -3.06
CA ASN A 165 -14.22 6.25 -3.35
C ASN A 165 -12.94 6.11 -4.19
N LYS A 166 -12.22 5.02 -3.98
CA LYS A 166 -10.89 4.83 -4.56
C LYS A 166 -10.79 3.50 -5.28
N ARG A 167 -10.13 3.49 -6.44
CA ARG A 167 -9.76 2.27 -7.17
C ARG A 167 -8.33 2.40 -7.68
N PHE A 168 -7.57 1.34 -7.56
CA PHE A 168 -6.31 1.21 -8.29
C PHE A 168 -6.57 0.70 -9.69
N ILE A 169 -5.69 1.05 -10.60
CA ILE A 169 -5.73 0.48 -11.93
C ILE A 169 -5.56 -1.03 -11.87
N LYS A 170 -6.42 -1.76 -12.57
CA LYS A 170 -6.47 -3.23 -12.54
C LYS A 170 -5.19 -3.84 -13.12
N GLY A 171 -4.67 -4.88 -12.46
CA GLY A 171 -3.53 -5.67 -12.95
C GLY A 171 -2.16 -5.08 -12.67
N HIS A 172 -2.07 -3.93 -11.99
CA HIS A 172 -0.79 -3.30 -11.64
C HIS A 172 -0.45 -3.49 -10.17
N LYS A 173 0.84 -3.73 -9.91
CA LYS A 173 1.35 -3.90 -8.55
C LYS A 173 1.39 -2.56 -7.82
N THR A 174 0.90 -2.53 -6.58
CA THR A 174 0.92 -1.34 -5.71
C THR A 174 1.86 -1.48 -4.53
N THR A 175 2.32 -2.70 -4.23
CA THR A 175 3.24 -2.97 -3.10
C THR A 175 4.57 -2.25 -3.31
N GLY A 176 5.00 -1.47 -2.30
CA GLY A 176 6.22 -0.66 -2.36
C GLY A 176 6.08 0.61 -3.23
N ALA A 177 4.92 0.84 -3.85
CA ALA A 177 4.68 2.05 -4.62
C ALA A 177 4.11 3.17 -3.74
N TYR A 178 4.51 4.39 -4.02
CA TYR A 178 4.12 5.57 -3.27
C TYR A 178 3.83 6.76 -4.20
N TRP A 179 3.20 7.77 -3.63
CA TRP A 179 3.01 9.08 -4.27
C TRP A 179 3.68 10.17 -3.45
N TYR A 180 4.09 11.26 -4.07
CA TYR A 180 4.61 12.45 -3.41
C TYR A 180 4.21 13.72 -4.16
N ALA A 181 3.95 14.82 -3.44
CA ALA A 181 3.61 16.09 -4.05
C ALA A 181 4.85 16.89 -4.47
N ARG A 182 5.89 16.87 -3.64
CA ARG A 182 7.15 17.60 -3.80
C ARG A 182 8.33 16.62 -3.84
N MET A 183 9.37 16.98 -4.58
CA MET A 183 10.60 16.19 -4.64
C MET A 183 11.16 15.91 -3.24
N ILE A 184 11.57 14.69 -3.01
CA ILE A 184 12.22 14.24 -1.78
C ILE A 184 13.65 14.77 -1.79
N CYS A 185 14.05 15.50 -0.74
CA CYS A 185 15.37 16.05 -0.55
C CYS A 185 16.05 15.37 0.64
N SER A 186 17.33 15.07 0.52
CA SER A 186 18.11 14.36 1.56
C SER A 186 18.41 15.23 2.80
N ASP A 187 18.29 16.53 2.69
CA ASP A 187 18.56 17.51 3.72
C ASP A 187 17.36 17.85 4.62
N LYS A 188 16.21 17.25 4.36
CA LYS A 188 14.97 17.49 5.10
C LYS A 188 14.37 16.20 5.67
N PRO A 189 13.64 16.31 6.79
CA PRO A 189 12.82 15.21 7.27
C PRO A 189 11.88 14.72 6.16
N LEU A 190 11.62 13.41 6.11
CA LEU A 190 10.62 12.81 5.23
C LEU A 190 9.43 12.36 6.06
N GLY A 191 8.27 12.92 5.76
CA GLY A 191 7.00 12.45 6.33
C GLY A 191 6.45 11.27 5.55
N ILE A 192 5.77 10.36 6.24
CA ILE A 192 5.04 9.26 5.63
C ILE A 192 3.58 9.32 6.07
N ALA A 193 2.66 9.29 5.13
CA ALA A 193 1.23 9.25 5.36
C ALA A 193 0.60 8.06 4.62
N GLU A 194 -0.56 7.58 5.06
CA GLU A 194 -1.26 6.52 4.34
C GLU A 194 -1.84 7.01 3.01
N GLY A 195 -2.42 8.21 2.98
CA GLY A 195 -3.17 8.69 1.83
C GLY A 195 -2.74 10.08 1.34
N VAL A 196 -3.06 10.36 0.08
CA VAL A 196 -2.68 11.57 -0.63
C VAL A 196 -3.17 12.85 0.07
N ALA A 197 -4.43 12.89 0.54
CA ALA A 197 -4.97 14.07 1.21
C ALA A 197 -4.18 14.39 2.50
N THR A 198 -3.90 13.38 3.31
CA THR A 198 -3.09 13.52 4.53
C THR A 198 -1.68 13.99 4.20
N ALA A 199 -1.04 13.42 3.17
CA ALA A 199 0.29 13.82 2.74
C ALA A 199 0.33 15.30 2.35
N ILE A 200 -0.64 15.76 1.55
CA ILE A 200 -0.75 17.17 1.15
C ILE A 200 -0.96 18.09 2.36
N SER A 201 -1.86 17.72 3.27
CA SER A 201 -2.14 18.53 4.47
C SER A 201 -0.91 18.67 5.36
N VAL A 202 -0.21 17.56 5.64
CA VAL A 202 1.00 17.56 6.47
C VAL A 202 2.13 18.35 5.80
N GLU A 203 2.34 18.19 4.49
CA GLU A 203 3.34 18.94 3.73
C GLU A 203 3.05 20.44 3.70
N THR A 204 1.76 20.81 3.59
CA THR A 204 1.34 22.21 3.57
C THR A 204 1.66 22.91 4.89
N VAL A 205 1.46 22.23 6.02
CA VAL A 205 1.69 22.81 7.36
C VAL A 205 3.18 22.80 7.74
N ASN A 206 3.88 21.72 7.45
CA ASN A 206 5.23 21.47 7.97
C ASN A 206 6.36 21.83 6.99
N HIS A 207 6.04 22.12 5.74
CA HIS A 207 6.98 22.53 4.68
C HIS A 207 8.14 21.55 4.39
N PHE A 208 8.01 20.28 4.77
CA PHE A 208 8.93 19.22 4.37
C PHE A 208 8.22 18.18 3.48
N PRO A 209 8.97 17.40 2.65
CA PRO A 209 8.39 16.39 1.77
C PRO A 209 7.61 15.32 2.54
N VAL A 210 6.44 14.93 2.01
CA VAL A 210 5.64 13.83 2.54
C VAL A 210 5.28 12.86 1.43
N VAL A 211 5.50 11.58 1.66
CA VAL A 211 5.05 10.50 0.77
C VAL A 211 3.74 9.92 1.26
N ALA A 212 2.87 9.56 0.32
CA ALA A 212 1.68 8.76 0.59
C ALA A 212 1.96 7.31 0.21
N ALA A 213 1.90 6.41 1.20
CA ALA A 213 2.09 4.97 1.01
C ALA A 213 0.92 4.29 0.31
N MET A 214 -0.22 4.98 0.14
CA MET A 214 -1.42 4.58 -0.59
C MET A 214 -2.25 3.46 0.06
N SER A 215 -1.69 2.75 1.03
CA SER A 215 -2.39 1.78 1.88
C SER A 215 -1.60 1.53 3.17
N CYS A 216 -2.27 1.03 4.22
CA CYS A 216 -1.61 0.66 5.47
C CYS A 216 -0.57 -0.45 5.26
N GLY A 217 -0.80 -1.38 4.33
CA GLY A 217 0.15 -2.45 4.01
C GLY A 217 1.47 -1.95 3.41
N ASN A 218 1.45 -0.80 2.74
CA ASN A 218 2.67 -0.19 2.17
C ASN A 218 3.47 0.65 3.18
N LEU A 219 2.94 0.94 4.36
CA LEU A 219 3.69 1.66 5.40
C LEU A 219 4.86 0.84 5.98
N LEU A 220 4.86 -0.47 5.73
CA LEU A 220 5.87 -1.42 6.22
C LEU A 220 6.74 -2.02 5.11
N SER A 221 6.55 -1.60 3.87
CA SER A 221 7.26 -2.13 2.69
C SER A 221 8.41 -1.24 2.24
#